data_68a934af3b3ec828d2db2536eef614ba
#
_entry.id   68a934af3b3ec828d2db2536eef614ba
#
_cell.length_a   1.000
_cell.length_b   1.000
_cell.length_c   1.000
_cell.angle_alpha   90.00
_cell.angle_beta   90.00
_cell.angle_gamma   90.00
#
_symmetry.space_group_name_H-M   'P 1'
#
loop_
_entity.id
_entity.type
_entity.pdbx_description
1 polymer ?
#
loop_
_entity_poly.entity_id
_entity_poly.type
_entity_poly.pdbx_seq_one_letter_code
_entity_poly.pdbx_strand_id
1 'polypeptide(L)'
;PKYNTLLRDDKTYPYIKVTLQEAYPRILFVRRVKKDGAKYYGPFSSAEATHQTIELVQKLYRIRTCNRKLPENIGKDRPCLNYHMKQCDAPCDGKISQEDYMEHVHDALRFLDGDTGTVSRELTARMNDAAAAMDFERAAEYRDLLKAIEHTGQRQKITRYDEEDLDVIAAAIEGEDAVVSVFYIRAGKMIGRDHFAVNVRAD
;
A
#
# COMPACT_ATOMS: atom_id res chain seq x y z
N PRO A 1 -10.40 -28.09 28.56
CA PRO A 1 -11.70 -28.38 27.97
C PRO A 1 -11.51 -29.00 26.59
N LYS A 2 -12.32 -30.00 26.25
CA LYS A 2 -12.27 -30.81 25.03
C LYS A 2 -12.50 -30.01 23.73
N TYR A 3 -12.73 -28.71 23.83
CA TYR A 3 -13.10 -27.78 22.74
C TYR A 3 -12.28 -26.48 22.79
N ASN A 4 -11.06 -26.51 23.30
CA ASN A 4 -10.16 -25.40 23.10
C ASN A 4 -9.63 -25.48 21.66
N THR A 5 -10.50 -25.16 20.70
CA THR A 5 -10.07 -24.83 19.36
C THR A 5 -9.28 -23.54 19.51
N LEU A 6 -7.94 -23.65 19.47
CA LEU A 6 -7.09 -22.56 19.09
C LEU A 6 -7.72 -21.97 17.82
N LEU A 7 -8.39 -20.83 17.95
CA LEU A 7 -8.76 -20.00 16.84
C LEU A 7 -7.44 -19.61 16.17
N ARG A 8 -6.93 -20.48 15.29
CA ARG A 8 -5.94 -20.08 14.31
C ARG A 8 -6.65 -19.03 13.49
N ASP A 9 -6.27 -17.78 13.69
CA ASP A 9 -6.66 -16.72 12.81
C ASP A 9 -6.00 -17.02 11.45
N ASP A 10 -6.64 -17.89 10.68
CA ASP A 10 -6.21 -18.34 9.35
C ASP A 10 -6.55 -17.27 8.30
N LYS A 11 -6.77 -16.03 8.76
CA LYS A 11 -6.93 -14.87 7.89
C LYS A 11 -5.59 -14.59 7.24
N THR A 12 -5.47 -15.03 6.00
CA THR A 12 -4.34 -14.66 5.16
C THR A 12 -4.38 -13.16 4.93
N TYR A 13 -3.44 -12.45 5.56
CA TYR A 13 -3.30 -11.00 5.40
C TYR A 13 -3.04 -10.62 3.94
N PRO A 14 -3.55 -9.48 3.48
CA PRO A 14 -3.27 -8.97 2.16
C PRO A 14 -1.86 -8.40 2.04
N TYR A 15 -1.30 -8.52 0.85
CA TYR A 15 -0.01 -7.96 0.45
C TYR A 15 -0.15 -7.25 -0.89
N ILE A 16 0.71 -6.25 -1.11
CA ILE A 16 0.94 -5.65 -2.42
C ILE A 16 2.15 -6.35 -3.04
N LYS A 17 2.00 -6.87 -4.24
CA LYS A 17 3.07 -7.49 -5.02
C LYS A 17 3.44 -6.59 -6.18
N VAL A 18 4.71 -6.26 -6.33
CA VAL A 18 5.27 -5.58 -7.50
C VAL A 18 6.07 -6.60 -8.32
N THR A 19 5.65 -6.85 -9.57
CA THR A 19 6.20 -7.91 -10.44
C THR A 19 7.48 -7.46 -11.15
N LEU A 20 8.56 -7.22 -10.41
CA LEU A 20 9.82 -6.69 -10.94
C LEU A 20 10.51 -7.62 -11.96
N GLN A 21 10.13 -8.88 -12.02
CA GLN A 21 10.59 -9.85 -13.01
C GLN A 21 9.97 -9.66 -14.40
N GLU A 22 8.88 -8.87 -14.51
CA GLU A 22 8.27 -8.52 -15.80
C GLU A 22 9.00 -7.33 -16.43
N ALA A 23 9.15 -7.30 -17.76
CA ALA A 23 9.72 -6.15 -18.48
C ALA A 23 8.94 -4.84 -18.24
N TYR A 24 7.64 -4.97 -18.00
CA TYR A 24 6.73 -3.88 -17.59
C TYR A 24 6.00 -4.32 -16.32
N PRO A 25 6.56 -4.05 -15.13
CA PRO A 25 6.01 -4.50 -13.85
C PRO A 25 4.58 -4.03 -13.61
N ARG A 26 3.86 -4.80 -12.79
CA ARG A 26 2.50 -4.50 -12.31
C ARG A 26 2.47 -4.46 -10.79
N ILE A 27 1.47 -3.79 -10.27
CA ILE A 27 1.18 -3.75 -8.85
C ILE A 27 -0.12 -4.54 -8.62
N LEU A 28 -0.05 -5.60 -7.83
CA LEU A 28 -1.12 -6.58 -7.68
C LEU A 28 -1.46 -6.81 -6.20
N PHE A 29 -2.73 -7.06 -5.93
CA PHE A 29 -3.19 -7.58 -4.65
C PHE A 29 -2.94 -9.09 -4.57
N VAL A 30 -2.32 -9.56 -3.49
CA VAL A 30 -2.12 -10.99 -3.24
C VAL A 30 -2.30 -11.32 -1.75
N ARG A 31 -2.61 -12.57 -1.45
CA ARG A 31 -2.74 -13.07 -0.06
C ARG A 31 -1.60 -14.02 0.34
N ARG A 32 -0.70 -14.34 -0.57
CA ARG A 32 0.42 -15.24 -0.31
C ARG A 32 1.69 -14.67 -0.93
N VAL A 33 2.74 -14.64 -0.13
CA VAL A 33 4.09 -14.30 -0.59
C VAL A 33 4.70 -15.53 -1.23
N LYS A 34 5.40 -15.34 -2.37
CA LYS A 34 6.11 -16.40 -3.09
C LYS A 34 7.56 -15.95 -3.31
N LYS A 35 8.46 -16.91 -3.42
CA LYS A 35 9.86 -16.65 -3.82
C LYS A 35 9.95 -16.66 -5.35
N ASP A 36 9.51 -15.58 -5.98
CA ASP A 36 9.39 -15.46 -7.44
C ASP A 36 10.09 -14.21 -8.03
N GLY A 37 10.96 -13.57 -7.25
CA GLY A 37 11.68 -12.37 -7.67
C GLY A 37 10.84 -11.08 -7.67
N ALA A 38 9.59 -11.15 -7.24
CA ALA A 38 8.76 -9.95 -7.04
C ALA A 38 9.04 -9.30 -5.69
N LYS A 39 8.82 -7.99 -5.58
CA LYS A 39 8.86 -7.27 -4.31
C LYS A 39 7.47 -7.30 -3.66
N TYR A 40 7.43 -7.58 -2.36
CA TYR A 40 6.19 -7.67 -1.60
C TYR A 40 6.18 -6.65 -0.48
N TYR A 41 5.02 -6.03 -0.27
CA TYR A 41 4.77 -5.07 0.80
C TYR A 41 3.59 -5.57 1.65
N GLY A 42 3.69 -5.43 2.94
CA GLY A 42 2.71 -5.91 3.92
C GLY A 42 3.36 -6.76 5.01
N PRO A 43 2.60 -7.45 5.86
CA PRO A 43 1.14 -7.64 5.75
C PRO A 43 0.32 -6.39 6.07
N PHE A 44 -0.80 -6.21 5.38
CA PHE A 44 -1.75 -5.14 5.68
C PHE A 44 -2.91 -5.68 6.53
N SER A 45 -3.46 -4.83 7.40
CA SER A 45 -4.57 -5.21 8.28
C SER A 45 -5.93 -5.27 7.57
N SER A 46 -6.09 -4.59 6.44
CA SER A 46 -7.35 -4.48 5.70
C SER A 46 -7.15 -4.69 4.19
N ALA A 47 -7.96 -5.58 3.62
CA ALA A 47 -7.98 -5.80 2.18
C ALA A 47 -8.45 -4.54 1.42
N GLU A 48 -9.44 -3.83 1.97
CA GLU A 48 -9.95 -2.60 1.38
C GLU A 48 -8.87 -1.50 1.32
N ALA A 49 -8.16 -1.27 2.44
CA ALA A 49 -7.06 -0.31 2.47
C ALA A 49 -5.93 -0.69 1.49
N THR A 50 -5.65 -1.99 1.33
CA THR A 50 -4.68 -2.48 0.37
C THR A 50 -5.11 -2.19 -1.07
N HIS A 51 -6.38 -2.42 -1.42
CA HIS A 51 -6.91 -2.09 -2.74
C HIS A 51 -6.84 -0.59 -3.01
N GLN A 52 -7.26 0.24 -2.05
CA GLN A 52 -7.19 1.70 -2.18
C GLN A 52 -5.74 2.19 -2.40
N THR A 53 -4.78 1.60 -1.69
CA THR A 53 -3.36 1.91 -1.89
C THR A 53 -2.87 1.51 -3.28
N ILE A 54 -3.25 0.32 -3.77
CA ILE A 54 -2.90 -0.15 -5.11
C ILE A 54 -3.48 0.79 -6.18
N GLU A 55 -4.77 1.11 -6.10
CA GLU A 55 -5.43 2.01 -7.04
C GLU A 55 -4.79 3.40 -7.05
N LEU A 56 -4.47 3.94 -5.87
CA LEU A 56 -3.78 5.22 -5.75
C LEU A 56 -2.43 5.20 -6.47
N VAL A 57 -1.59 4.19 -6.18
CA VAL A 57 -0.25 4.08 -6.75
C VAL A 57 -0.31 3.83 -8.26
N GLN A 58 -1.23 2.98 -8.72
CA GLN A 58 -1.44 2.74 -10.15
C GLN A 58 -1.86 4.01 -10.90
N LYS A 59 -2.78 4.80 -10.33
CA LYS A 59 -3.24 6.06 -10.92
C LYS A 59 -2.14 7.13 -10.89
N LEU A 60 -1.41 7.25 -9.77
CA LEU A 60 -0.39 8.28 -9.57
C LEU A 60 0.79 8.10 -10.54
N TYR A 61 1.25 6.87 -10.72
CA TYR A 61 2.42 6.52 -11.55
C TYR A 61 2.05 5.87 -12.87
N ARG A 62 0.76 5.85 -13.25
CA ARG A 62 0.22 5.29 -14.50
C ARG A 62 0.67 3.86 -14.78
N ILE A 63 0.78 3.07 -13.70
CA ILE A 63 1.19 1.67 -13.78
C ILE A 63 0.08 0.84 -14.42
N ARG A 64 0.44 0.01 -15.41
CA ARG A 64 -0.52 -0.86 -16.10
C ARG A 64 -1.22 -1.84 -15.15
N THR A 65 -2.50 -2.07 -15.40
CA THR A 65 -3.32 -3.03 -14.65
C THR A 65 -3.63 -4.30 -15.47
N CYS A 66 -3.38 -4.28 -16.77
CA CYS A 66 -3.78 -5.36 -17.69
C CYS A 66 -2.87 -6.59 -17.57
N ASN A 67 -3.39 -7.75 -18.00
CA ASN A 67 -2.69 -9.05 -18.01
C ASN A 67 -1.97 -9.34 -19.34
N ARG A 68 -1.78 -8.34 -20.22
CA ARG A 68 -1.09 -8.55 -21.50
C ARG A 68 0.35 -8.98 -21.25
N LYS A 69 0.82 -9.95 -22.03
CA LYS A 69 2.23 -10.37 -22.00
C LYS A 69 3.07 -9.37 -22.77
N LEU A 70 3.88 -8.61 -22.05
CA LEU A 70 4.79 -7.62 -22.63
C LEU A 70 6.24 -8.06 -22.36
N PRO A 71 7.15 -7.89 -23.35
CA PRO A 71 7.02 -7.10 -24.58
C PRO A 71 6.35 -7.81 -25.78
N GLU A 72 6.04 -9.08 -25.71
CA GLU A 72 5.61 -9.92 -26.85
C GLU A 72 4.34 -9.41 -27.58
N ASN A 73 3.47 -8.71 -26.86
CA ASN A 73 2.19 -8.21 -27.38
C ASN A 73 2.19 -6.69 -27.67
N ILE A 74 3.37 -6.06 -27.73
CA ILE A 74 3.46 -4.64 -28.10
C ILE A 74 2.99 -4.44 -29.55
N GLY A 75 2.08 -3.49 -29.73
CA GLY A 75 1.55 -3.11 -31.05
C GLY A 75 0.55 -4.09 -31.67
N LYS A 76 0.18 -5.19 -30.99
CA LYS A 76 -0.82 -6.15 -31.49
C LYS A 76 -2.27 -5.69 -31.31
N ASP A 77 -2.53 -4.92 -30.27
CA ASP A 77 -3.86 -4.46 -29.89
C ASP A 77 -3.88 -2.94 -29.64
N ARG A 78 -5.02 -2.32 -29.88
CA ARG A 78 -5.24 -0.91 -29.53
C ARG A 78 -5.11 -0.67 -28.02
N PRO A 79 -4.68 0.54 -27.60
CA PRO A 79 -4.70 0.94 -26.21
C PRO A 79 -6.11 0.77 -25.60
N CYS A 80 -6.16 0.36 -24.34
CA CYS A 80 -7.41 0.21 -23.62
C CYS A 80 -7.89 1.56 -23.04
N LEU A 81 -9.08 1.56 -22.42
CA LEU A 81 -9.70 2.74 -21.85
C LEU A 81 -8.79 3.49 -20.86
N ASN A 82 -7.97 2.75 -20.07
CA ASN A 82 -7.06 3.36 -19.09
C ASN A 82 -6.04 4.33 -19.74
N TYR A 83 -5.62 4.08 -20.97
CA TYR A 83 -4.80 5.04 -21.70
C TYR A 83 -5.55 6.33 -22.00
N HIS A 84 -6.78 6.23 -22.49
CA HIS A 84 -7.61 7.39 -22.80
C HIS A 84 -8.00 8.20 -21.56
N MET A 85 -8.12 7.52 -20.40
CA MET A 85 -8.34 8.14 -19.10
C MET A 85 -7.03 8.64 -18.43
N LYS A 86 -5.89 8.57 -19.13
CA LYS A 86 -4.56 8.96 -18.60
C LYS A 86 -4.14 8.20 -17.32
N GLN A 87 -4.64 7.00 -17.13
CA GLN A 87 -4.29 6.12 -16.01
C GLN A 87 -3.22 5.08 -16.36
N CYS A 88 -2.77 5.03 -17.62
CA CYS A 88 -1.73 4.14 -18.10
C CYS A 88 -1.10 4.75 -19.37
N ASP A 89 0.21 4.69 -19.48
CA ASP A 89 0.94 5.23 -20.66
C ASP A 89 1.05 4.26 -21.84
N ALA A 90 0.17 3.24 -21.88
CA ALA A 90 0.02 2.26 -22.95
C ALA A 90 1.35 1.60 -23.40
N PRO A 91 2.12 0.96 -22.50
CA PRO A 91 3.30 0.19 -22.92
C PRO A 91 2.94 -0.94 -23.91
N CYS A 92 1.69 -1.39 -23.91
CA CYS A 92 1.18 -2.38 -24.86
C CYS A 92 1.07 -1.89 -26.30
N ASP A 93 1.11 -0.58 -26.54
CA ASP A 93 1.10 0.07 -27.87
C ASP A 93 2.43 0.79 -28.16
N GLY A 94 3.44 0.62 -27.30
CA GLY A 94 4.75 1.26 -27.46
C GLY A 94 4.73 2.78 -27.26
N LYS A 95 3.74 3.33 -26.55
CA LYS A 95 3.62 4.78 -26.28
C LYS A 95 4.62 5.28 -25.25
N ILE A 96 5.19 4.38 -24.46
CA ILE A 96 6.22 4.65 -23.47
C ILE A 96 7.37 3.63 -23.66
N SER A 97 8.60 4.09 -23.51
CA SER A 97 9.77 3.21 -23.50
C SER A 97 9.78 2.32 -22.23
N GLN A 98 10.55 1.24 -22.27
CA GLN A 98 10.72 0.41 -21.07
C GLN A 98 11.46 1.18 -19.97
N GLU A 99 12.44 1.99 -20.34
CA GLU A 99 13.24 2.80 -19.42
C GLU A 99 12.37 3.82 -18.69
N ASP A 100 11.60 4.64 -19.42
CA ASP A 100 10.70 5.63 -18.82
C ASP A 100 9.62 4.95 -17.95
N TYR A 101 9.12 3.78 -18.39
CA TYR A 101 8.16 3.02 -17.59
C TYR A 101 8.77 2.52 -16.27
N MET A 102 10.04 2.09 -16.31
CA MET A 102 10.74 1.67 -15.10
C MET A 102 11.00 2.83 -14.13
N GLU A 103 11.17 4.07 -14.61
CA GLU A 103 11.21 5.25 -13.74
C GLU A 103 9.90 5.40 -12.95
N HIS A 104 8.75 5.27 -13.62
CA HIS A 104 7.44 5.27 -12.95
C HIS A 104 7.32 4.15 -11.90
N VAL A 105 7.87 2.97 -12.21
CA VAL A 105 7.89 1.85 -11.25
C VAL A 105 8.79 2.17 -10.05
N HIS A 106 9.97 2.76 -10.27
CA HIS A 106 10.87 3.15 -9.17
C HIS A 106 10.23 4.20 -8.26
N ASP A 107 9.52 5.17 -8.83
CA ASP A 107 8.80 6.17 -8.06
C ASP A 107 7.66 5.54 -7.25
N ALA A 108 6.94 4.58 -7.83
CA ALA A 108 5.95 3.79 -7.12
C ALA A 108 6.54 2.98 -5.96
N LEU A 109 7.75 2.39 -6.15
CA LEU A 109 8.45 1.69 -5.08
C LEU A 109 8.85 2.64 -3.95
N ARG A 110 9.40 3.83 -4.24
CA ARG A 110 9.74 4.84 -3.24
C ARG A 110 8.52 5.25 -2.41
N PHE A 111 7.38 5.43 -3.08
CA PHE A 111 6.12 5.71 -2.40
C PHE A 111 5.71 4.56 -1.46
N LEU A 112 5.77 3.32 -1.92
CA LEU A 112 5.44 2.14 -1.12
C LEU A 112 6.44 1.91 0.02
N ASP A 113 7.70 2.31 -0.15
CA ASP A 113 8.73 2.31 0.89
C ASP A 113 8.52 3.44 1.93
N GLY A 114 7.55 4.35 1.69
CA GLY A 114 7.08 5.36 2.64
C GLY A 114 7.55 6.79 2.38
N ASP A 115 8.18 7.08 1.26
CA ASP A 115 8.52 8.46 0.83
C ASP A 115 7.29 9.18 0.26
N THR A 116 6.32 9.42 1.13
CA THR A 116 5.10 10.15 0.75
C THR A 116 5.30 11.67 0.75
N GLY A 117 6.30 12.15 1.48
CA GLY A 117 6.55 13.59 1.66
C GLY A 117 6.99 14.29 0.37
N THR A 118 7.87 13.67 -0.39
CA THR A 118 8.35 14.22 -1.68
C THR A 118 7.20 14.26 -2.68
N VAL A 119 6.43 13.20 -2.78
CA VAL A 119 5.28 13.10 -3.69
C VAL A 119 4.20 14.12 -3.34
N SER A 120 3.89 14.31 -2.06
CA SER A 120 2.92 15.31 -1.62
C SER A 120 3.36 16.75 -1.99
N ARG A 121 4.64 17.07 -1.87
CA ARG A 121 5.16 18.39 -2.27
C ARG A 121 5.02 18.62 -3.78
N GLU A 122 5.39 17.63 -4.59
CA GLU A 122 5.27 17.73 -6.06
C GLU A 122 3.82 17.87 -6.51
N LEU A 123 2.89 17.08 -5.93
CA LEU A 123 1.47 17.19 -6.25
C LEU A 123 0.88 18.53 -5.81
N THR A 124 1.33 19.08 -4.68
CA THR A 124 0.91 20.40 -4.23
C THR A 124 1.36 21.48 -5.20
N ALA A 125 2.60 21.40 -5.69
CA ALA A 125 3.09 22.35 -6.71
C ALA A 125 2.25 22.27 -7.99
N ARG A 126 2.03 21.05 -8.51
CA ARG A 126 1.19 20.83 -9.72
C ARG A 126 -0.26 21.29 -9.55
N MET A 127 -0.81 21.11 -8.35
CA MET A 127 -2.17 21.60 -8.01
C MET A 127 -2.24 23.12 -8.10
N ASN A 128 -1.25 23.81 -7.54
CA ASN A 128 -1.17 25.26 -7.54
C ASN A 128 -0.95 25.80 -8.97
N ASP A 129 -0.09 25.17 -9.76
CA ASP A 129 0.16 25.54 -11.16
C ASP A 129 -1.12 25.38 -12.01
N ALA A 130 -1.85 24.28 -11.85
CA ALA A 130 -3.13 24.05 -12.53
C ALA A 130 -4.18 25.09 -12.11
N ALA A 131 -4.26 25.41 -10.82
CA ALA A 131 -5.17 26.46 -10.34
C ALA A 131 -4.80 27.84 -10.89
N ALA A 132 -3.52 28.19 -10.95
CA ALA A 132 -3.04 29.43 -11.54
C ALA A 132 -3.35 29.52 -13.05
N ALA A 133 -3.32 28.39 -13.76
CA ALA A 133 -3.73 28.26 -15.16
C ALA A 133 -5.26 28.19 -15.35
N MET A 134 -6.06 28.34 -14.29
CA MET A 134 -7.52 28.17 -14.27
C MET A 134 -8.02 26.79 -14.73
N ASP A 135 -7.14 25.77 -14.71
CA ASP A 135 -7.51 24.37 -14.96
C ASP A 135 -7.99 23.74 -13.65
N PHE A 136 -9.20 24.11 -13.23
CA PHE A 136 -9.76 23.69 -11.94
C PHE A 136 -10.06 22.19 -11.91
N GLU A 137 -10.28 21.55 -13.04
CA GLU A 137 -10.51 20.11 -13.13
C GLU A 137 -9.23 19.34 -12.73
N ARG A 138 -8.08 19.72 -13.31
CA ARG A 138 -6.79 19.14 -12.93
C ARG A 138 -6.38 19.50 -11.48
N ALA A 139 -6.65 20.71 -11.04
CA ALA A 139 -6.38 21.11 -9.66
C ALA A 139 -7.17 20.25 -8.67
N ALA A 140 -8.45 19.95 -8.98
CA ALA A 140 -9.29 19.07 -8.18
C ALA A 140 -8.76 17.62 -8.17
N GLU A 141 -8.29 17.10 -9.32
CA GLU A 141 -7.65 15.77 -9.39
C GLU A 141 -6.42 15.67 -8.46
N TYR A 142 -5.52 16.66 -8.50
CA TYR A 142 -4.34 16.68 -7.63
C TYR A 142 -4.70 16.79 -6.14
N ARG A 143 -5.70 17.62 -5.81
CA ARG A 143 -6.22 17.73 -4.43
C ARG A 143 -6.74 16.38 -3.93
N ASP A 144 -7.48 15.66 -4.75
CA ASP A 144 -8.07 14.38 -4.35
C ASP A 144 -6.99 13.29 -4.20
N LEU A 145 -5.93 13.33 -5.01
CA LEU A 145 -4.75 12.49 -4.83
C LEU A 145 -4.02 12.80 -3.52
N LEU A 146 -3.84 14.09 -3.18
CA LEU A 146 -3.22 14.50 -1.91
C LEU A 146 -4.00 13.98 -0.70
N LYS A 147 -5.32 14.10 -0.70
CA LYS A 147 -6.19 13.55 0.35
C LYS A 147 -6.03 12.03 0.47
N ALA A 148 -5.97 11.32 -0.65
CA ALA A 148 -5.79 9.88 -0.67
C ALA A 148 -4.42 9.45 -0.10
N ILE A 149 -3.35 10.20 -0.40
CA ILE A 149 -2.00 9.98 0.15
C ILE A 149 -2.01 10.17 1.67
N GLU A 150 -2.59 11.27 2.16
CA GLU A 150 -2.68 11.57 3.59
C GLU A 150 -3.42 10.45 4.35
N HIS A 151 -4.55 10.00 3.81
CA HIS A 151 -5.35 8.93 4.40
C HIS A 151 -4.62 7.58 4.39
N THR A 152 -3.86 7.28 3.33
CA THR A 152 -3.04 6.08 3.22
C THR A 152 -1.85 6.13 4.17
N GLY A 153 -1.17 7.27 4.26
CA GLY A 153 -0.01 7.47 5.13
C GLY A 153 -0.32 7.34 6.62
N GLN A 154 -1.48 7.77 7.07
CA GLN A 154 -1.93 7.58 8.45
C GLN A 154 -2.14 6.10 8.78
N ARG A 155 -2.66 5.30 7.85
CA ARG A 155 -2.88 3.86 8.04
C ARG A 155 -1.60 3.03 7.96
N GLN A 156 -0.62 3.43 7.12
CA GLN A 156 0.65 2.72 6.99
C GLN A 156 1.60 2.90 8.19
N LYS A 157 1.48 4.00 8.95
CA LYS A 157 2.26 4.19 10.19
C LYS A 157 2.04 3.08 11.24
N ILE A 158 0.91 2.38 11.14
CA ILE A 158 0.56 1.28 12.07
C ILE A 158 1.15 -0.06 11.62
N THR A 159 1.65 -0.20 10.39
CA THR A 159 2.05 -1.48 9.79
C THR A 159 3.53 -1.57 9.40
N ARG A 160 4.39 -0.64 9.82
CA ARG A 160 5.84 -0.82 9.74
C ARG A 160 6.30 -1.77 10.83
N TYR A 161 6.10 -3.05 10.60
CA TYR A 161 6.83 -4.09 11.31
C TYR A 161 7.84 -4.65 10.32
N ASP A 162 9.09 -4.14 10.41
CA ASP A 162 10.25 -4.89 9.95
C ASP A 162 10.19 -6.27 10.62
N GLU A 163 10.86 -7.28 10.05
CA GLU A 163 10.86 -8.68 10.55
C GLU A 163 11.40 -8.80 12.00
N GLU A 164 11.30 -7.74 12.78
CA GLU A 164 11.78 -7.67 14.17
C GLU A 164 10.81 -8.38 15.11
N ASP A 165 11.42 -9.07 16.07
CA ASP A 165 10.72 -9.62 17.22
C ASP A 165 10.49 -8.48 18.21
N LEU A 166 9.24 -8.18 18.54
CA LEU A 166 8.91 -7.15 19.52
C LEU A 166 7.68 -7.52 20.34
N ASP A 167 7.63 -7.02 21.54
CA ASP A 167 6.47 -7.11 22.42
C ASP A 167 5.89 -5.70 22.60
N VAL A 168 4.61 -5.53 22.26
CA VAL A 168 3.90 -4.26 22.41
C VAL A 168 3.05 -4.33 23.66
N ILE A 169 3.30 -3.41 24.60
CA ILE A 169 2.55 -3.32 25.86
C ILE A 169 1.71 -2.03 25.82
N ALA A 170 0.42 -2.17 26.07
CA ALA A 170 -0.51 -1.06 26.22
C ALA A 170 -1.27 -1.17 27.52
N ALA A 171 -1.46 -0.06 28.22
CA ALA A 171 -2.25 0.03 29.43
C ALA A 171 -3.39 1.05 29.25
N ALA A 172 -4.57 0.71 29.73
CA ALA A 172 -5.70 1.62 29.88
C ALA A 172 -6.11 1.64 31.34
N ILE A 173 -6.33 2.82 31.89
CA ILE A 173 -6.68 3.04 33.30
C ILE A 173 -8.01 3.82 33.34
N GLU A 174 -8.96 3.30 34.11
CA GLU A 174 -10.24 3.98 34.37
C GLU A 174 -10.56 3.87 35.88
N GLY A 175 -10.42 5.00 36.58
CA GLY A 175 -10.54 5.04 38.04
C GLY A 175 -9.45 4.19 38.73
N GLU A 176 -9.88 3.22 39.55
CA GLU A 176 -8.98 2.29 40.24
C GLU A 176 -8.71 1.01 39.43
N ASP A 177 -9.35 0.85 38.27
CA ASP A 177 -9.18 -0.32 37.41
C ASP A 177 -8.21 -0.01 36.29
N ALA A 178 -7.29 -0.93 36.02
CA ALA A 178 -6.39 -0.87 34.88
C ALA A 178 -6.37 -2.20 34.14
N VAL A 179 -6.24 -2.13 32.82
CA VAL A 179 -6.03 -3.29 31.97
C VAL A 179 -4.71 -3.11 31.24
N VAL A 180 -3.83 -4.07 31.38
CA VAL A 180 -2.57 -4.14 30.63
C VAL A 180 -2.71 -5.23 29.56
N SER A 181 -2.48 -4.87 28.30
CA SER A 181 -2.46 -5.82 27.19
C SER A 181 -1.04 -5.94 26.65
N VAL A 182 -0.60 -7.17 26.44
CA VAL A 182 0.71 -7.52 25.86
C VAL A 182 0.47 -8.24 24.55
N PHE A 183 1.07 -7.76 23.48
CA PHE A 183 1.00 -8.36 22.15
C PHE A 183 2.41 -8.87 21.79
N TYR A 184 2.51 -10.14 21.50
CA TYR A 184 3.77 -10.79 21.09
C TYR A 184 3.86 -10.82 19.57
N ILE A 185 4.86 -10.12 19.02
CA ILE A 185 5.10 -10.06 17.59
C ILE A 185 6.44 -10.73 17.31
N ARG A 186 6.45 -11.70 16.40
CA ARG A 186 7.65 -12.43 15.97
C ARG A 186 7.66 -12.51 14.45
N ALA A 187 8.81 -12.13 13.84
CA ALA A 187 8.96 -12.04 12.39
C ALA A 187 7.81 -11.23 11.74
N GLY A 188 7.46 -10.08 12.35
CA GLY A 188 6.37 -9.21 11.88
C GLY A 188 4.96 -9.79 12.04
N LYS A 189 4.77 -10.94 12.72
CA LYS A 189 3.47 -11.58 12.93
C LYS A 189 3.11 -11.57 14.41
N MET A 190 1.87 -11.20 14.72
CA MET A 190 1.33 -11.35 16.07
C MET A 190 1.07 -12.85 16.33
N ILE A 191 1.85 -13.44 17.26
CA ILE A 191 1.76 -14.85 17.63
C ILE A 191 0.88 -15.09 18.84
N GLY A 192 0.59 -14.03 19.62
CA GLY A 192 -0.26 -14.13 20.81
C GLY A 192 -0.54 -12.77 21.43
N ARG A 193 -1.50 -12.76 22.33
CA ARG A 193 -1.76 -11.64 23.23
C ARG A 193 -2.19 -12.13 24.58
N ASP A 194 -1.76 -11.43 25.62
CA ASP A 194 -2.25 -11.58 26.99
C ASP A 194 -2.88 -10.27 27.45
N HIS A 195 -3.80 -10.34 28.41
CA HIS A 195 -4.36 -9.19 29.09
C HIS A 195 -4.46 -9.47 30.58
N PHE A 196 -4.12 -8.47 31.35
CA PHE A 196 -4.12 -8.52 32.78
C PHE A 196 -5.00 -7.37 33.32
N ALA A 197 -6.02 -7.71 34.11
CA ALA A 197 -6.73 -6.72 34.89
C ALA A 197 -5.96 -6.48 36.20
N VAL A 198 -5.66 -5.23 36.48
CA VAL A 198 -4.89 -4.80 37.65
C VAL A 198 -5.69 -3.73 38.37
N ASN A 199 -5.78 -3.82 39.69
CA ASN A 199 -6.38 -2.77 40.51
C ASN A 199 -5.26 -1.82 40.94
N VAL A 200 -5.35 -0.56 40.53
CA VAL A 200 -4.36 0.49 40.84
C VAL A 200 -4.86 1.20 42.12
N ARG A 201 -4.26 0.89 43.26
CA ARG A 201 -4.47 1.67 44.48
C ARG A 201 -3.63 2.94 44.37
N ALA A 202 -4.28 4.09 44.42
CA ALA A 202 -3.58 5.34 44.63
C ALA A 202 -3.10 5.37 46.08
N ASP A 203 -1.77 5.45 46.30
CA ASP A 203 -1.17 5.77 47.59
C ASP A 203 -1.35 7.27 47.89
#